data_fae9f20a6635952dd3f64fa710fdd401
#
_entry.id   fae9f20a6635952dd3f64fa710fdd401
#
_cell.length_a   1.000
_cell.length_b   1.000
_cell.length_c   1.000
_cell.angle_alpha   90.00
_cell.angle_beta   90.00
_cell.angle_gamma   90.00
#
_symmetry.space_group_name_H-M   'P 1'
#
loop_
_entity.id
_entity.type
_entity.pdbx_description
1 polymer ?
#
loop_
_entity_poly.entity_id
_entity_poly.type
_entity_poly.pdbx_seq_one_letter_code
_entity_poly.pdbx_strand_id
1 'polypeptide(L)'
;MIYQPDDEQFVGAILEVELQRRREAQAESDLAAAVLQSLCGSVWHTTNSERFKGILSEGAILPEPPISDSDRWGTGLGTIGCPYVRSLGGVSLFDSRDFDPEEYSNKYPISTWREFVPYRSAWGEAIWIEIDFSEVVPGFISGREILDRWKAEQAANRLMPLIEAAHIGVLPVKAFKRVLHVSKESGPLISLPKALLETINRRT
;
A
#
# COMPACT_ATOMS: atom_id res chain seq x y z
N MET A 1 -40.35 -24.64 -27.36
CA MET A 1 -39.11 -24.97 -28.10
C MET A 1 -37.97 -24.48 -27.18
N ILE A 2 -37.30 -25.38 -26.47
CA ILE A 2 -36.19 -25.01 -25.61
C ILE A 2 -34.95 -24.93 -26.51
N TYR A 3 -34.38 -23.74 -26.65
CA TYR A 3 -33.11 -23.52 -27.34
C TYR A 3 -32.00 -24.22 -26.57
N GLN A 4 -31.46 -25.31 -27.11
CA GLN A 4 -30.20 -25.88 -26.65
C GLN A 4 -29.08 -25.19 -27.44
N PRO A 5 -28.18 -24.43 -26.78
CA PRO A 5 -27.00 -23.91 -27.45
C PRO A 5 -26.17 -25.08 -27.98
N ASP A 6 -25.63 -24.92 -29.18
CA ASP A 6 -24.73 -25.89 -29.80
C ASP A 6 -23.53 -26.12 -28.83
N ASP A 7 -23.25 -27.36 -28.45
CA ASP A 7 -22.24 -27.72 -27.46
C ASP A 7 -20.86 -27.10 -27.80
N GLU A 8 -20.55 -26.95 -29.09
CA GLU A 8 -19.30 -26.31 -29.53
C GLU A 8 -19.25 -24.79 -29.23
N GLN A 9 -20.38 -24.07 -29.39
CA GLN A 9 -20.44 -22.65 -29.05
C GLN A 9 -20.33 -22.43 -27.54
N PHE A 10 -20.92 -23.32 -26.74
CA PHE A 10 -20.83 -23.25 -25.28
C PHE A 10 -19.41 -23.51 -24.79
N VAL A 11 -18.74 -24.52 -25.31
CA VAL A 11 -17.34 -24.84 -24.99
C VAL A 11 -16.41 -23.70 -25.43
N GLY A 12 -16.64 -23.11 -26.61
CA GLY A 12 -15.89 -21.93 -27.08
C GLY A 12 -16.00 -20.76 -26.13
N ALA A 13 -17.23 -20.43 -25.69
CA ALA A 13 -17.45 -19.33 -24.73
C ALA A 13 -16.75 -19.56 -23.38
N ILE A 14 -16.76 -20.79 -22.84
CA ILE A 14 -16.06 -21.14 -21.62
C ILE A 14 -14.54 -20.94 -21.78
N LEU A 15 -13.98 -21.41 -22.90
CA LEU A 15 -12.55 -21.27 -23.17
C LEU A 15 -12.13 -19.79 -23.29
N GLU A 16 -12.93 -18.97 -23.93
CA GLU A 16 -12.66 -17.54 -24.02
C GLU A 16 -12.65 -16.86 -22.64
N VAL A 17 -13.64 -17.17 -21.79
CA VAL A 17 -13.70 -16.66 -20.42
C VAL A 17 -12.47 -17.09 -19.63
N GLU A 18 -12.05 -18.34 -19.74
CA GLU A 18 -10.88 -18.86 -19.02
C GLU A 18 -9.57 -18.23 -19.54
N LEU A 19 -9.44 -18.04 -20.86
CA LEU A 19 -8.30 -17.35 -21.46
C LEU A 19 -8.23 -15.89 -21.01
N GLN A 20 -9.37 -15.22 -20.95
CA GLN A 20 -9.45 -13.85 -20.46
C GLN A 20 -9.03 -13.75 -18.98
N ARG A 21 -9.52 -14.64 -18.11
CA ARG A 21 -9.11 -14.70 -16.71
C ARG A 21 -7.60 -14.90 -16.55
N ARG A 22 -7.00 -15.78 -17.35
CA ARG A 22 -5.54 -16.01 -17.31
C ARG A 22 -4.75 -14.77 -17.74
N ARG A 23 -5.21 -14.06 -18.77
CA ARG A 23 -4.59 -12.79 -19.21
C ARG A 23 -4.66 -11.73 -18.11
N GLU A 24 -5.81 -11.60 -17.46
CA GLU A 24 -6.00 -10.64 -16.37
C GLU A 24 -5.11 -11.00 -15.16
N ALA A 25 -5.05 -12.26 -14.77
CA ALA A 25 -4.18 -12.72 -13.68
C ALA A 25 -2.70 -12.50 -14.00
N GLN A 26 -2.27 -12.73 -15.24
CA GLN A 26 -0.91 -12.46 -15.66
C GLN A 26 -0.59 -10.97 -15.64
N ALA A 27 -1.48 -10.13 -16.16
CA ALA A 27 -1.31 -8.68 -16.14
C ALA A 27 -1.23 -8.10 -14.71
N GLU A 28 -2.02 -8.63 -13.79
CA GLU A 28 -1.96 -8.26 -12.37
C GLU A 28 -0.65 -8.70 -11.72
N SER A 29 -0.17 -9.89 -12.04
CA SER A 29 1.14 -10.40 -11.59
C SER A 29 2.29 -9.55 -12.09
N ASP A 30 2.28 -9.18 -13.38
CA ASP A 30 3.31 -8.35 -14.01
C ASP A 30 3.30 -6.93 -13.39
N LEU A 31 2.11 -6.37 -13.14
CA LEU A 31 1.96 -5.10 -12.46
C LEU A 31 2.51 -5.15 -11.03
N ALA A 32 2.19 -6.22 -10.27
CA ALA A 32 2.71 -6.39 -8.92
C ALA A 32 4.24 -6.49 -8.90
N ALA A 33 4.84 -7.21 -9.85
CA ALA A 33 6.29 -7.30 -10.00
C ALA A 33 6.93 -5.93 -10.31
N ALA A 34 6.34 -5.15 -11.22
CA ALA A 34 6.81 -3.81 -11.57
C ALA A 34 6.72 -2.83 -10.38
N VAL A 35 5.63 -2.90 -9.61
CA VAL A 35 5.47 -2.11 -8.38
C VAL A 35 6.55 -2.50 -7.37
N LEU A 36 6.71 -3.78 -7.06
CA LEU A 36 7.74 -4.27 -6.13
C LEU A 36 9.13 -3.79 -6.52
N GLN A 37 9.48 -3.91 -7.80
CA GLN A 37 10.76 -3.41 -8.30
C GLN A 37 10.95 -1.92 -8.04
N SER A 38 9.87 -1.14 -8.17
CA SER A 38 9.90 0.31 -7.94
C SER A 38 9.98 0.70 -6.47
N LEU A 39 9.48 -0.17 -5.58
CA LEU A 39 9.49 0.06 -4.13
C LEU A 39 10.84 -0.32 -3.49
N CYS A 40 11.61 -1.20 -4.11
CA CYS A 40 12.89 -1.68 -3.55
C CYS A 40 13.85 -0.54 -3.19
N GLY A 41 14.53 -0.70 -2.07
CA GLY A 41 15.59 0.20 -1.61
C GLY A 41 15.11 1.49 -0.94
N SER A 42 13.81 1.68 -0.72
CA SER A 42 13.24 2.93 -0.21
C SER A 42 12.19 2.69 0.88
N VAL A 43 11.77 3.80 1.49
CA VAL A 43 10.68 3.84 2.48
C VAL A 43 9.46 4.48 1.84
N TRP A 44 8.28 3.89 2.02
CA TRP A 44 7.07 4.28 1.33
C TRP A 44 5.87 4.41 2.27
N HIS A 45 4.96 5.31 1.91
CA HIS A 45 3.59 5.31 2.43
C HIS A 45 2.64 5.00 1.29
N THR A 46 1.58 4.23 1.56
CA THR A 46 0.55 3.95 0.54
C THR A 46 -0.82 4.42 0.98
N THR A 47 -1.58 4.95 0.02
CA THR A 47 -2.93 5.48 0.21
C THR A 47 -3.72 5.37 -1.12
N ASN A 48 -4.96 5.83 -1.16
CA ASN A 48 -5.73 6.00 -2.40
C ASN A 48 -5.73 7.47 -2.87
N SER A 49 -6.23 7.72 -4.08
CA SER A 49 -6.23 9.06 -4.69
C SER A 49 -7.05 10.09 -3.89
N GLU A 50 -8.17 9.68 -3.30
CA GLU A 50 -9.02 10.59 -2.50
C GLU A 50 -8.29 11.07 -1.25
N ARG A 51 -7.70 10.14 -0.50
CA ARG A 51 -6.93 10.46 0.71
C ARG A 51 -5.67 11.24 0.39
N PHE A 52 -5.03 10.94 -0.75
CA PHE A 52 -3.87 11.70 -1.20
C PHE A 52 -4.20 13.18 -1.41
N LYS A 53 -5.38 13.50 -1.96
CA LYS A 53 -5.85 14.89 -2.05
C LYS A 53 -5.98 15.53 -0.67
N GLY A 54 -6.50 14.79 0.32
CA GLY A 54 -6.56 15.25 1.70
C GLY A 54 -5.17 15.52 2.29
N ILE A 55 -4.22 14.61 2.08
CA ILE A 55 -2.82 14.77 2.50
C ILE A 55 -2.20 16.04 1.91
N LEU A 56 -2.45 16.30 0.62
CA LEU A 56 -1.93 17.51 -0.04
C LEU A 56 -2.60 18.78 0.50
N SER A 57 -3.90 18.73 0.83
CA SER A 57 -4.62 19.85 1.42
C SER A 57 -4.15 20.18 2.83
N GLU A 58 -3.83 19.16 3.63
CA GLU A 58 -3.30 19.32 5.00
C GLU A 58 -1.80 19.65 5.02
N GLY A 59 -1.10 19.50 3.90
CA GLY A 59 0.35 19.64 3.82
C GLY A 59 1.13 18.54 4.54
N ALA A 60 0.46 17.46 4.98
CA ALA A 60 1.09 16.38 5.76
C ALA A 60 0.27 15.10 5.77
N ILE A 61 0.94 13.96 6.05
CA ILE A 61 0.27 12.74 6.51
C ILE A 61 0.13 12.81 8.03
N LEU A 62 -1.10 12.75 8.51
CA LEU A 62 -1.41 12.80 9.93
C LEU A 62 -1.47 11.37 10.49
N PRO A 63 -0.94 11.09 11.70
CA PRO A 63 -1.15 9.82 12.40
C PRO A 63 -2.63 9.54 12.67
N GLU A 64 -3.37 10.61 13.01
CA GLU A 64 -4.81 10.60 13.28
C GLU A 64 -5.52 11.58 12.34
N PRO A 65 -5.73 11.23 11.03
CA PRO A 65 -6.50 12.08 10.13
C PRO A 65 -7.98 12.10 10.55
N PRO A 66 -8.72 13.18 10.26
CA PRO A 66 -10.14 13.33 10.63
C PRO A 66 -11.07 12.51 9.71
N ILE A 67 -10.82 11.21 9.63
CA ILE A 67 -11.63 10.24 8.89
C ILE A 67 -12.08 9.12 9.83
N SER A 68 -13.25 8.52 9.53
CA SER A 68 -13.80 7.47 10.37
C SER A 68 -12.88 6.22 10.38
N ASP A 69 -12.93 5.45 11.47
CA ASP A 69 -12.17 4.20 11.57
C ASP A 69 -12.61 3.16 10.53
N SER A 70 -13.89 3.19 10.10
CA SER A 70 -14.39 2.33 9.04
C SER A 70 -13.74 2.62 7.68
N ASP A 71 -13.35 3.88 7.44
CA ASP A 71 -12.70 4.30 6.21
C ASP A 71 -11.19 4.04 6.23
N ARG A 72 -10.64 3.83 7.44
CA ARG A 72 -9.25 3.42 7.62
C ARG A 72 -9.17 1.90 7.56
N TRP A 73 -8.53 1.28 6.73
CA TRP A 73 -7.95 -0.08 6.80
C TRP A 73 -8.85 -1.23 7.30
N GLY A 74 -10.16 -1.11 7.33
CA GLY A 74 -11.05 -2.14 7.86
C GLY A 74 -10.87 -2.36 9.37
N THR A 75 -10.62 -1.30 10.12
CA THR A 75 -10.54 -1.31 11.58
C THR A 75 -11.89 -1.55 12.26
N GLY A 76 -12.93 -1.95 11.54
CA GLY A 76 -14.20 -2.39 12.10
C GLY A 76 -14.12 -3.57 13.09
N LEU A 77 -12.92 -4.15 13.26
CA LEU A 77 -12.63 -5.18 14.25
C LEU A 77 -12.19 -4.62 15.62
N GLY A 78 -12.36 -3.34 15.87
CA GLY A 78 -11.92 -2.69 17.10
C GLY A 78 -10.39 -2.63 17.24
N THR A 79 -9.89 -2.68 18.47
CA THR A 79 -8.45 -2.55 18.78
C THR A 79 -7.58 -3.62 18.14
N ILE A 80 -8.10 -4.84 17.94
CA ILE A 80 -7.37 -5.95 17.29
C ILE A 80 -7.14 -5.66 15.81
N GLY A 81 -8.06 -4.96 15.14
CA GLY A 81 -7.94 -4.57 13.74
C GLY A 81 -7.07 -3.33 13.51
N CYS A 82 -6.72 -2.62 14.56
CA CYS A 82 -5.93 -1.40 14.48
C CYS A 82 -4.45 -1.74 14.25
N PRO A 83 -3.76 -1.09 13.30
CA PRO A 83 -2.32 -1.25 13.13
C PRO A 83 -1.57 -0.86 14.41
N TYR A 84 -0.54 -1.65 14.78
CA TYR A 84 0.26 -1.36 15.98
C TYR A 84 0.95 0.02 15.90
N VAL A 85 1.40 0.43 14.72
CA VAL A 85 2.00 1.75 14.49
C VAL A 85 1.07 2.90 14.93
N ARG A 86 -0.25 2.76 14.75
CA ARG A 86 -1.21 3.77 15.20
C ARG A 86 -1.21 3.92 16.73
N SER A 87 -1.09 2.81 17.47
CA SER A 87 -1.02 2.87 18.94
C SER A 87 0.22 3.63 19.46
N LEU A 88 1.25 3.75 18.61
CA LEU A 88 2.45 4.53 18.89
C LEU A 88 2.33 6.01 18.50
N GLY A 89 1.17 6.45 17.98
CA GLY A 89 1.00 7.80 17.43
C GLY A 89 1.79 8.02 16.13
N GLY A 90 1.99 6.96 15.35
CA GLY A 90 2.81 6.96 14.15
C GLY A 90 2.02 6.87 12.84
N VAL A 91 2.65 7.36 11.77
CA VAL A 91 2.30 7.11 10.38
C VAL A 91 2.94 5.79 9.96
N SER A 92 2.13 4.83 9.47
CA SER A 92 2.63 3.55 8.99
C SER A 92 3.38 3.71 7.67
N LEU A 93 4.56 3.11 7.59
CA LEU A 93 5.45 3.13 6.44
C LEU A 93 5.82 1.70 6.03
N PHE A 94 6.07 1.52 4.74
CA PHE A 94 6.70 0.31 4.19
C PHE A 94 8.20 0.54 4.07
N ASP A 95 8.99 -0.18 4.85
CA ASP A 95 10.44 -0.19 4.76
C ASP A 95 10.90 -1.29 3.81
N SER A 96 11.11 -0.92 2.54
CA SER A 96 11.52 -1.85 1.48
C SER A 96 13.03 -1.82 1.23
N ARG A 97 13.83 -1.22 2.12
CA ARG A 97 15.27 -1.05 1.90
C ARG A 97 16.01 -2.39 1.83
N ASP A 98 15.61 -3.33 2.67
CA ASP A 98 16.19 -4.67 2.75
C ASP A 98 15.12 -5.76 2.54
N PHE A 99 14.08 -5.47 1.74
CA PHE A 99 12.94 -6.35 1.56
C PHE A 99 13.15 -7.32 0.40
N ASP A 100 13.21 -8.62 0.73
CA ASP A 100 13.10 -9.72 -0.22
C ASP A 100 11.71 -10.37 -0.10
N PRO A 101 10.85 -10.28 -1.14
CA PRO A 101 9.49 -10.78 -1.08
C PRO A 101 9.36 -12.29 -0.88
N GLU A 102 10.32 -13.08 -1.40
CA GLU A 102 10.30 -14.53 -1.31
C GLU A 102 10.74 -14.98 0.09
N GLU A 103 11.89 -14.51 0.55
CA GLU A 103 12.39 -14.79 1.90
C GLU A 103 11.36 -14.35 2.95
N TYR A 104 10.81 -13.15 2.78
CA TYR A 104 9.82 -12.60 3.70
C TYR A 104 8.54 -13.46 3.75
N SER A 105 7.99 -13.88 2.60
CA SER A 105 6.77 -14.69 2.54
C SER A 105 6.97 -16.08 3.16
N ASN A 106 8.14 -16.65 2.99
CA ASN A 106 8.49 -17.92 3.63
C ASN A 106 8.58 -17.79 5.17
N LYS A 107 9.10 -16.67 5.66
CA LYS A 107 9.29 -16.41 7.09
C LYS A 107 8.00 -15.95 7.78
N TYR A 108 7.16 -15.19 7.08
CA TYR A 108 5.91 -14.60 7.58
C TYR A 108 4.72 -14.91 6.67
N PRO A 109 4.30 -16.19 6.54
CA PRO A 109 3.30 -16.62 5.55
C PRO A 109 1.90 -16.03 5.79
N ILE A 110 1.61 -15.57 7.00
CA ILE A 110 0.32 -14.93 7.34
C ILE A 110 0.35 -13.40 7.23
N SER A 111 1.49 -12.82 6.81
CA SER A 111 1.60 -11.36 6.64
C SER A 111 0.73 -10.88 5.49
N THR A 112 0.04 -9.76 5.71
CA THR A 112 -0.90 -9.18 4.76
C THR A 112 -0.26 -8.21 3.75
N TRP A 113 1.07 -8.17 3.66
CA TRP A 113 1.76 -7.22 2.78
C TRP A 113 1.31 -7.29 1.32
N ARG A 114 0.96 -8.48 0.83
CA ARG A 114 0.47 -8.70 -0.54
C ARG A 114 -0.89 -8.05 -0.80
N GLU A 115 -1.66 -7.74 0.24
CA GLU A 115 -2.93 -6.99 0.10
C GLU A 115 -2.70 -5.54 -0.37
N PHE A 116 -1.48 -5.03 -0.25
CA PHE A 116 -1.13 -3.66 -0.62
C PHE A 116 -0.46 -3.57 -1.99
N VAL A 117 0.05 -4.67 -2.53
CA VAL A 117 0.82 -4.70 -3.78
C VAL A 117 0.08 -5.54 -4.83
N PRO A 118 -0.19 -4.98 -6.01
CA PRO A 118 0.14 -3.64 -6.50
C PRO A 118 -0.68 -2.53 -5.85
N TYR A 119 -1.90 -2.82 -5.42
CA TYR A 119 -2.82 -1.95 -4.70
C TYR A 119 -3.83 -2.80 -3.91
N ARG A 120 -4.48 -2.22 -2.93
CA ARG A 120 -5.58 -2.91 -2.25
C ARG A 120 -6.77 -3.09 -3.19
N SER A 121 -7.28 -4.31 -3.28
CA SER A 121 -8.42 -4.64 -4.15
C SER A 121 -9.66 -3.77 -3.89
N ALA A 122 -9.92 -3.44 -2.62
CA ALA A 122 -11.03 -2.56 -2.22
C ALA A 122 -10.89 -1.11 -2.73
N TRP A 123 -9.69 -0.68 -3.11
CA TRP A 123 -9.46 0.66 -3.65
C TRP A 123 -9.42 0.67 -5.18
N GLY A 124 -9.04 -0.45 -5.82
CA GLY A 124 -8.79 -0.55 -7.26
C GLY A 124 -7.58 0.25 -7.77
N GLU A 125 -6.92 0.97 -6.86
CA GLU A 125 -5.77 1.83 -7.13
C GLU A 125 -4.89 1.97 -5.88
N ALA A 126 -3.68 2.49 -6.06
CA ALA A 126 -2.83 2.96 -4.97
C ALA A 126 -2.00 4.18 -5.38
N ILE A 127 -1.80 5.08 -4.43
CA ILE A 127 -0.77 6.10 -4.47
C ILE A 127 0.35 5.65 -3.52
N TRP A 128 1.54 5.41 -4.08
CA TRP A 128 2.74 5.11 -3.32
C TRP A 128 3.61 6.36 -3.23
N ILE A 129 3.89 6.81 -2.02
CA ILE A 129 4.65 8.01 -1.72
C ILE A 129 6.01 7.58 -1.18
N GLU A 130 7.06 7.80 -1.97
CA GLU A 130 8.43 7.59 -1.51
C GLU A 130 8.81 8.70 -0.53
N ILE A 131 9.28 8.31 0.64
CA ILE A 131 9.68 9.23 1.69
C ILE A 131 11.19 9.47 1.63
N ASP A 132 11.60 10.72 1.67
CA ASP A 132 12.99 11.06 1.85
C ASP A 132 13.41 10.69 3.26
N PHE A 133 14.20 9.62 3.36
CA PHE A 133 14.59 9.06 4.65
C PHE A 133 15.37 10.07 5.51
N SER A 134 16.12 10.98 4.88
CA SER A 134 16.89 12.01 5.61
C SER A 134 16.00 12.99 6.37
N GLU A 135 14.78 13.24 5.87
CA GLU A 135 13.82 14.17 6.49
C GLU A 135 13.05 13.53 7.67
N VAL A 136 13.08 12.20 7.78
CA VAL A 136 12.23 11.49 8.76
C VAL A 136 13.03 10.79 9.87
N VAL A 137 14.35 10.75 9.77
CA VAL A 137 15.23 10.08 10.76
C VAL A 137 14.88 10.37 12.22
N PRO A 138 14.60 11.62 12.65
CA PRO A 138 14.33 11.91 14.07
C PRO A 138 13.08 11.23 14.63
N GLY A 139 12.12 10.85 13.79
CA GLY A 139 10.87 10.20 14.22
C GLY A 139 10.72 8.78 13.68
N PHE A 140 11.71 8.25 12.99
CA PHE A 140 11.64 6.95 12.35
C PHE A 140 11.89 5.81 13.34
N ILE A 141 10.98 4.84 13.33
CA ILE A 141 11.14 3.56 14.04
C ILE A 141 11.17 2.46 12.98
N SER A 142 12.25 1.69 12.95
CA SER A 142 12.40 0.60 11.99
C SER A 142 11.41 -0.54 12.23
N GLY A 143 11.12 -1.31 11.18
CA GLY A 143 10.26 -2.49 11.31
C GLY A 143 10.81 -3.53 12.28
N ARG A 144 12.14 -3.60 12.47
CA ARG A 144 12.77 -4.45 13.48
C ARG A 144 12.41 -3.97 14.89
N GLU A 145 12.58 -2.70 15.17
CA GLU A 145 12.29 -2.12 16.48
C GLU A 145 10.79 -2.19 16.80
N ILE A 146 9.92 -1.96 15.82
CA ILE A 146 8.48 -2.12 15.99
C ILE A 146 8.13 -3.57 16.33
N LEU A 147 8.70 -4.55 15.66
CA LEU A 147 8.46 -5.97 15.93
C LEU A 147 8.93 -6.36 17.35
N ASP A 148 10.07 -5.83 17.78
CA ASP A 148 10.61 -6.12 19.12
C ASP A 148 9.74 -5.49 20.20
N ARG A 149 9.26 -4.26 20.03
CA ARG A 149 8.30 -3.61 20.93
C ARG A 149 6.96 -4.35 20.96
N TRP A 150 6.41 -4.69 19.80
CA TRP A 150 5.15 -5.45 19.69
C TRP A 150 5.20 -6.76 20.46
N LYS A 151 6.31 -7.50 20.37
CA LYS A 151 6.53 -8.74 21.12
C LYS A 151 6.68 -8.49 22.62
N ALA A 152 7.47 -7.50 23.02
CA ALA A 152 7.69 -7.16 24.43
C ALA A 152 6.40 -6.74 25.13
N GLU A 153 5.53 -6.01 24.43
CA GLU A 153 4.23 -5.55 24.94
C GLU A 153 3.13 -6.62 24.81
N GLN A 154 3.42 -7.76 24.15
CA GLN A 154 2.42 -8.79 23.82
C GLN A 154 1.18 -8.19 23.12
N ALA A 155 1.42 -7.21 22.26
CA ALA A 155 0.35 -6.47 21.61
C ALA A 155 -0.49 -7.36 20.69
N ALA A 156 -1.82 -7.18 20.71
CA ALA A 156 -2.75 -7.91 19.85
C ALA A 156 -3.04 -7.21 18.50
N ASN A 157 -2.49 -6.00 18.32
CA ASN A 157 -2.68 -5.21 17.12
C ASN A 157 -2.07 -5.87 15.89
N ARG A 158 -2.60 -5.56 14.72
CA ARG A 158 -2.02 -5.99 13.44
C ARG A 158 -0.65 -5.38 13.22
N LEU A 159 0.24 -6.19 12.67
CA LEU A 159 1.60 -5.81 12.30
C LEU A 159 2.03 -6.61 11.07
N MET A 160 2.73 -5.97 10.14
CA MET A 160 3.51 -6.64 9.10
C MET A 160 4.97 -6.69 9.57
N PRO A 161 5.43 -7.83 10.11
CA PRO A 161 6.74 -7.93 10.77
C PRO A 161 7.88 -7.44 9.87
N LEU A 162 8.81 -6.66 10.37
CA LEU A 162 10.01 -6.13 9.71
C LEU A 162 9.78 -5.13 8.58
N ILE A 163 8.71 -5.26 7.79
CA ILE A 163 8.42 -4.37 6.67
C ILE A 163 7.60 -3.14 7.10
N GLU A 164 6.79 -3.26 8.15
CA GLU A 164 6.06 -2.12 8.68
C GLU A 164 6.96 -1.32 9.62
N ALA A 165 7.31 -0.11 9.18
CA ALA A 165 8.03 0.91 9.95
C ALA A 165 7.07 2.03 10.33
N ALA A 166 7.51 2.96 11.16
CA ALA A 166 6.73 4.13 11.57
C ALA A 166 7.53 5.42 11.48
N HIS A 167 6.83 6.53 11.21
CA HIS A 167 7.28 7.85 11.59
C HIS A 167 6.37 8.38 12.70
N ILE A 168 6.93 8.68 13.87
CA ILE A 168 6.17 9.21 14.99
C ILE A 168 5.85 10.68 14.78
N GLY A 169 4.56 11.02 14.90
CA GLY A 169 4.06 12.36 14.66
C GLY A 169 3.71 12.63 13.19
N VAL A 170 3.59 13.89 12.86
CA VAL A 170 3.15 14.38 11.53
C VAL A 170 4.26 14.23 10.51
N LEU A 171 3.95 13.66 9.34
CA LEU A 171 4.89 13.50 8.23
C LEU A 171 4.61 14.57 7.16
N PRO A 172 5.41 15.64 7.05
CA PRO A 172 5.13 16.75 6.15
C PRO A 172 5.36 16.40 4.68
N VAL A 173 4.60 17.02 3.77
CA VAL A 173 4.70 16.80 2.31
C VAL A 173 6.11 17.11 1.77
N LYS A 174 6.88 18.00 2.42
CA LYS A 174 8.28 18.27 2.04
C LYS A 174 9.17 17.03 2.07
N ALA A 175 8.81 16.01 2.87
CA ALA A 175 9.50 14.73 2.93
C ALA A 175 9.15 13.79 1.76
N PHE A 176 8.27 14.18 0.83
CA PHE A 176 7.91 13.37 -0.33
C PHE A 176 8.98 13.51 -1.41
N LYS A 177 9.60 12.39 -1.76
CA LYS A 177 10.64 12.34 -2.79
C LYS A 177 10.07 12.03 -4.16
N ARG A 178 9.14 11.08 -4.22
CA ARG A 178 8.51 10.60 -5.45
C ARG A 178 7.10 10.08 -5.12
N VAL A 179 6.19 10.18 -6.08
CA VAL A 179 4.84 9.62 -5.96
C VAL A 179 4.56 8.76 -7.17
N LEU A 180 4.11 7.55 -6.94
CA LEU A 180 3.70 6.61 -7.97
C LEU A 180 2.18 6.40 -7.88
N HIS A 181 1.49 6.46 -9.01
CA HIS A 181 0.09 6.06 -9.13
C HIS A 181 0.01 4.71 -9.83
N VAL A 182 -0.70 3.79 -9.23
CA VAL A 182 -0.94 2.42 -9.72
C VAL A 182 -2.44 2.20 -9.77
N SER A 183 -2.98 1.81 -10.92
CA SER A 183 -4.39 1.43 -11.02
C SER A 183 -4.60 0.28 -12.00
N LYS A 184 -5.72 -0.43 -11.84
CA LYS A 184 -6.11 -1.49 -12.76
C LYS A 184 -6.40 -0.96 -14.17
N GLU A 185 -6.87 0.30 -14.27
CA GLU A 185 -7.33 0.89 -15.53
C GLU A 185 -6.25 1.63 -16.29
N SER A 186 -5.30 2.24 -15.59
CA SER A 186 -4.32 3.14 -16.20
C SER A 186 -3.07 2.46 -16.77
N GLY A 187 -2.98 1.13 -16.66
CA GLY A 187 -1.76 0.42 -17.12
C GLY A 187 -0.54 0.77 -16.26
N PRO A 188 0.64 0.94 -16.85
CA PRO A 188 1.87 0.99 -16.08
C PRO A 188 1.94 2.20 -15.16
N LEU A 189 2.64 1.99 -14.07
CA LEU A 189 3.10 2.86 -13.03
C LEU A 189 3.38 4.30 -13.53
N ILE A 190 2.55 5.26 -13.14
CA ILE A 190 2.76 6.67 -13.48
C ILE A 190 3.52 7.32 -12.33
N SER A 191 4.74 7.77 -12.60
CA SER A 191 5.50 8.62 -11.65
C SER A 191 5.07 10.07 -11.82
N LEU A 192 4.55 10.68 -10.73
CA LEU A 192 4.24 12.09 -10.73
C LEU A 192 5.55 12.91 -10.64
N PRO A 193 5.75 13.91 -11.51
CA PRO A 193 6.94 14.73 -11.48
C PRO A 193 7.09 15.48 -10.16
N LYS A 194 8.32 15.57 -9.62
CA LYS A 194 8.65 16.34 -8.42
C LYS A 194 8.19 17.81 -8.53
N ALA A 195 8.28 18.38 -9.71
CA ALA A 195 7.82 19.76 -10.00
C ALA A 195 6.31 19.95 -9.71
N LEU A 196 5.49 18.90 -9.87
CA LEU A 196 4.07 18.96 -9.52
C LEU A 196 3.89 19.04 -8.01
N LEU A 197 4.65 18.25 -7.24
CA LEU A 197 4.64 18.28 -5.78
C LEU A 197 5.12 19.64 -5.24
N GLU A 198 6.14 20.23 -5.86
CA GLU A 198 6.64 21.58 -5.51
C GLU A 198 5.60 22.66 -5.80
N THR A 199 4.81 22.52 -6.86
CA THR A 199 3.73 23.47 -7.20
C THR A 199 2.60 23.42 -6.18
N ILE A 200 2.30 22.25 -5.66
CA ILE A 200 1.28 22.03 -4.61
C ILE A 200 1.76 22.68 -3.31
N ASN A 201 3.02 22.45 -2.93
CA ASN A 201 3.63 23.03 -1.72
C ASN A 201 3.71 24.56 -1.70
N ARG A 202 3.67 25.22 -2.87
CA ARG A 202 3.69 26.71 -2.94
C ARG A 202 2.30 27.33 -2.80
N ARG A 203 1.25 26.52 -2.82
CA ARG A 203 -0.15 26.97 -2.73
C ARG A 203 -0.78 26.76 -1.35
N THR A 204 -0.10 26.01 -0.49
CA THR A 204 -0.38 25.85 0.94
C THR A 204 0.51 26.77 1.77
#